data_b145a80af03a3d78bac31ba4e429e58e
#
_entry.id   b145a80af03a3d78bac31ba4e429e58e
#
_cell.length_a   1.000
_cell.length_b   1.000
_cell.length_c   1.000
_cell.angle_alpha   90.00
_cell.angle_beta   90.00
_cell.angle_gamma   90.00
#
_symmetry.space_group_name_H-M   'P 1'
#
loop_
_entity.id
_entity.type
_entity.pdbx_description
1 polymer ?
#
loop_
_entity_poly.entity_id
_entity_poly.type
_entity_poly.pdbx_seq_one_letter_code
_entity_poly.pdbx_strand_id
1 'polypeptide(L)'
;MISNQVLQNTLEGLKEISRTEFCVLDTEGKVLASTFADFSIATQDVQAFVESQADSQLVKGFQYFKVCDDYQLEYILVAHGDDEDTYMVGKLAAFQIQNLIVAYKERFDKDNFIKNLLLDNLLLVDIYNRAKKLHIEADVRRVVMILEMPQEKDHSSMESVKSLFGGKSKDFITAVDEKSIIVVKELEDGENYPEMDQLAHTILDTLGMGNDGKTHMAYGTIVNELKEVSRSYKEARMALDVGKIFFGDKEVIAYSSLGIGRLIYQLPIPLCKMFIKEIFGGKSPDDFDEETLVTIDKFFREQLNVSETSRQLYIHRNTLVYRLDKLQKSTGLDLRVFEDAITFKIALMVVRYMKYMETLEY
;
A
#
# COMPACT_ATOMS: atom_id res chain seq x y z
N MET A 1 6.93 -19.95 -5.59
CA MET A 1 7.02 -20.51 -6.96
C MET A 1 7.23 -19.39 -7.97
N ILE A 2 8.02 -19.61 -8.99
CA ILE A 2 8.19 -18.70 -10.13
C ILE A 2 6.90 -18.77 -10.96
N SER A 3 6.44 -17.64 -11.52
CA SER A 3 5.26 -17.68 -12.40
C SER A 3 5.61 -18.35 -13.74
N ASN A 4 4.63 -19.07 -14.31
CA ASN A 4 4.82 -19.76 -15.61
C ASN A 4 5.24 -18.78 -16.72
N GLN A 5 4.74 -17.53 -16.67
CA GLN A 5 5.10 -16.49 -17.64
C GLN A 5 6.58 -16.12 -17.57
N VAL A 6 7.17 -16.05 -16.39
CA VAL A 6 8.61 -15.75 -16.22
C VAL A 6 9.46 -16.92 -16.69
N LEU A 7 9.05 -18.15 -16.39
CA LEU A 7 9.71 -19.35 -16.92
C LEU A 7 9.66 -19.34 -18.45
N GLN A 8 8.49 -19.07 -19.05
CA GLN A 8 8.30 -19.01 -20.49
C GLN A 8 9.23 -17.98 -21.15
N ASN A 9 9.21 -16.73 -20.65
CA ASN A 9 10.06 -15.66 -21.18
C ASN A 9 11.57 -16.01 -21.07
N THR A 10 11.95 -16.70 -19.98
CA THR A 10 13.34 -17.14 -19.78
C THR A 10 13.73 -18.21 -20.80
N LEU A 11 12.86 -19.21 -21.04
CA LEU A 11 13.12 -20.25 -22.01
C LEU A 11 13.18 -19.71 -23.44
N GLU A 12 12.30 -18.78 -23.80
CA GLU A 12 12.32 -18.11 -25.11
C GLU A 12 13.63 -17.36 -25.35
N GLY A 13 14.10 -16.57 -24.36
CA GLY A 13 15.39 -15.90 -24.45
C GLY A 13 16.58 -16.87 -24.56
N LEU A 14 16.54 -17.99 -23.83
CA LEU A 14 17.57 -19.04 -23.96
C LEU A 14 17.53 -19.70 -25.30
N LYS A 15 16.36 -19.98 -25.86
CA LYS A 15 16.19 -20.53 -27.22
C LYS A 15 16.73 -19.59 -28.31
N GLU A 16 16.44 -18.29 -28.22
CA GLU A 16 16.95 -17.30 -29.19
C GLU A 16 18.47 -17.27 -29.22
N ILE A 17 19.15 -17.42 -28.07
CA ILE A 17 20.59 -17.40 -27.96
C ILE A 17 21.23 -18.73 -28.46
N SER A 18 20.67 -19.86 -28.02
CA SER A 18 21.28 -21.18 -28.15
C SER A 18 20.75 -22.03 -29.29
N ARG A 19 19.58 -21.68 -29.85
CA ARG A 19 18.83 -22.48 -30.84
C ARG A 19 18.42 -23.87 -30.31
N THR A 20 18.50 -24.08 -28.98
CA THR A 20 18.07 -25.30 -28.29
C THR A 20 16.63 -25.14 -27.84
N GLU A 21 15.82 -26.17 -27.99
CA GLU A 21 14.45 -26.21 -27.45
C GLU A 21 14.47 -26.60 -25.96
N PHE A 22 13.61 -25.96 -25.19
CA PHE A 22 13.52 -26.20 -23.75
C PHE A 22 12.08 -26.43 -23.28
N CYS A 23 11.94 -27.24 -22.23
CA CYS A 23 10.71 -27.40 -21.50
C CYS A 23 11.00 -27.51 -20.00
N VAL A 24 10.22 -26.83 -19.18
CA VAL A 24 10.25 -26.94 -17.73
C VAL A 24 9.01 -27.69 -17.26
N LEU A 25 9.23 -28.73 -16.49
CA LEU A 25 8.21 -29.57 -15.89
C LEU A 25 8.25 -29.44 -14.35
N ASP A 26 7.11 -29.66 -13.71
CA ASP A 26 7.09 -29.93 -12.26
C ASP A 26 7.54 -31.38 -11.97
N THR A 27 7.60 -31.74 -10.69
CA THR A 27 8.02 -33.08 -10.23
C THR A 27 7.01 -34.17 -10.58
N GLU A 28 5.79 -33.82 -10.98
CA GLU A 28 4.74 -34.74 -11.43
C GLU A 28 4.76 -34.93 -12.96
N GLY A 29 5.58 -34.14 -13.68
CA GLY A 29 5.70 -34.18 -15.13
C GLY A 29 4.74 -33.26 -15.88
N LYS A 30 4.07 -32.34 -15.19
CA LYS A 30 3.22 -31.33 -15.81
C LYS A 30 4.07 -30.22 -16.41
N VAL A 31 3.78 -29.84 -17.65
CA VAL A 31 4.45 -28.73 -18.35
C VAL A 31 4.08 -27.40 -17.71
N LEU A 32 5.09 -26.64 -17.28
CA LEU A 32 4.97 -25.29 -16.74
C LEU A 32 5.29 -24.21 -17.78
N ALA A 33 6.31 -24.48 -18.63
CA ALA A 33 6.71 -23.63 -19.73
C ALA A 33 7.39 -24.47 -20.83
N SER A 34 7.24 -24.12 -22.09
CA SER A 34 7.83 -24.88 -23.19
C SER A 34 8.07 -23.98 -24.42
N THR A 35 9.21 -24.18 -25.09
CA THR A 35 9.51 -23.57 -26.39
C THR A 35 9.26 -24.52 -27.56
N PHE A 36 8.95 -25.79 -27.30
CA PHE A 36 8.62 -26.77 -28.32
C PHE A 36 7.27 -26.48 -28.97
N ALA A 37 7.17 -26.62 -30.27
CA ALA A 37 5.91 -26.51 -31.01
C ALA A 37 4.94 -27.67 -30.67
N ASP A 38 5.48 -28.90 -30.66
CA ASP A 38 4.76 -30.11 -30.24
C ASP A 38 5.63 -30.90 -29.27
N PHE A 39 5.26 -30.86 -27.97
CA PHE A 39 6.00 -31.52 -26.90
C PHE A 39 5.16 -32.63 -26.29
N SER A 40 5.64 -33.87 -26.42
CA SER A 40 5.05 -35.05 -25.82
C SER A 40 6.14 -35.92 -25.18
N ILE A 41 6.16 -35.95 -23.85
CA ILE A 41 7.02 -36.87 -23.08
C ILE A 41 6.14 -37.81 -22.29
N ALA A 42 6.54 -39.11 -22.23
CA ALA A 42 5.86 -40.04 -21.41
C ALA A 42 6.10 -39.75 -19.91
N THR A 43 5.03 -39.59 -19.14
CA THR A 43 5.09 -39.34 -17.69
C THR A 43 5.97 -40.38 -16.95
N GLN A 44 6.02 -41.63 -17.43
CA GLN A 44 6.89 -42.65 -16.91
C GLN A 44 8.37 -42.35 -17.00
N ASP A 45 8.83 -41.72 -18.13
CA ASP A 45 10.24 -41.34 -18.30
C ASP A 45 10.63 -40.24 -17.31
N VAL A 46 9.71 -39.27 -17.06
CA VAL A 46 9.89 -38.20 -16.07
C VAL A 46 9.99 -38.74 -14.66
N GLN A 47 9.07 -39.65 -14.27
CA GLN A 47 9.06 -40.26 -12.95
C GLN A 47 10.34 -41.09 -12.70
N ALA A 48 10.76 -41.88 -13.69
CA ALA A 48 12.01 -42.64 -13.59
C ALA A 48 13.24 -41.73 -13.39
N PHE A 49 13.27 -40.56 -14.03
CA PHE A 49 14.34 -39.59 -13.84
C PHE A 49 14.25 -38.90 -12.47
N VAL A 50 13.07 -38.56 -11.99
CA VAL A 50 12.87 -38.01 -10.63
C VAL A 50 13.44 -38.94 -9.57
N GLU A 51 13.16 -40.23 -9.66
CA GLU A 51 13.60 -41.26 -8.70
C GLU A 51 15.10 -41.59 -8.86
N SER A 52 15.72 -41.28 -9.99
CA SER A 52 17.13 -41.56 -10.22
C SER A 52 18.03 -40.70 -9.33
N GLN A 53 19.25 -41.16 -9.07
CA GLN A 53 20.28 -40.36 -8.35
C GLN A 53 21.04 -39.39 -9.28
N ALA A 54 20.78 -39.45 -10.60
CA ALA A 54 21.50 -38.63 -11.57
C ALA A 54 20.96 -37.20 -11.59
N ASP A 55 21.84 -36.21 -11.61
CA ASP A 55 21.47 -34.79 -11.76
C ASP A 55 21.09 -34.45 -13.22
N SER A 56 21.57 -35.25 -14.18
CA SER A 56 21.21 -35.15 -15.59
C SER A 56 21.23 -36.51 -16.26
N GLN A 57 20.40 -36.69 -17.30
CA GLN A 57 20.28 -37.96 -18.02
C GLN A 57 19.81 -37.71 -19.47
N LEU A 58 20.34 -38.46 -20.42
CA LEU A 58 19.83 -38.53 -21.79
C LEU A 58 18.77 -39.63 -21.88
N VAL A 59 17.54 -39.27 -22.22
CA VAL A 59 16.41 -40.22 -22.38
C VAL A 59 15.75 -39.95 -23.73
N LYS A 60 15.79 -40.91 -24.62
CA LYS A 60 15.11 -40.88 -25.95
C LYS A 60 15.47 -39.62 -26.78
N GLY A 61 16.71 -39.15 -26.72
CA GLY A 61 17.19 -37.97 -27.45
C GLY A 61 16.98 -36.63 -26.75
N PHE A 62 16.36 -36.63 -25.57
CA PHE A 62 16.18 -35.44 -24.73
C PHE A 62 17.14 -35.46 -23.54
N GLN A 63 17.77 -34.31 -23.28
CA GLN A 63 18.61 -34.11 -22.09
C GLN A 63 17.73 -33.61 -20.90
N TYR A 64 17.70 -34.35 -19.82
CA TYR A 64 16.98 -34.02 -18.59
C TYR A 64 17.96 -33.49 -17.55
N PHE A 65 17.55 -32.44 -16.84
CA PHE A 65 18.33 -31.84 -15.75
C PHE A 65 17.45 -31.61 -14.54
N LYS A 66 17.94 -31.97 -13.35
CA LYS A 66 17.31 -31.62 -12.08
C LYS A 66 17.63 -30.18 -11.72
N VAL A 67 16.60 -29.42 -11.37
CA VAL A 67 16.72 -28.07 -10.83
C VAL A 67 16.26 -28.09 -9.38
N CYS A 68 17.20 -27.96 -8.45
CA CYS A 68 16.98 -28.09 -7.03
C CYS A 68 17.06 -26.75 -6.29
N ASP A 69 16.26 -26.59 -5.22
CA ASP A 69 16.37 -25.54 -4.22
C ASP A 69 16.72 -26.19 -2.86
N ASP A 70 17.83 -25.82 -2.25
CA ASP A 70 18.31 -26.37 -0.96
C ASP A 70 18.23 -27.92 -0.89
N TYR A 71 18.72 -28.61 -1.94
CA TYR A 71 18.67 -30.08 -2.13
C TYR A 71 17.28 -30.69 -2.39
N GLN A 72 16.22 -29.88 -2.47
CA GLN A 72 14.89 -30.33 -2.83
C GLN A 72 14.68 -30.11 -4.33
N LEU A 73 14.21 -31.14 -5.03
CA LEU A 73 13.88 -31.07 -6.47
C LEU A 73 12.63 -30.19 -6.65
N GLU A 74 12.76 -29.09 -7.38
CA GLU A 74 11.67 -28.15 -7.68
C GLU A 74 11.16 -28.29 -9.10
N TYR A 75 12.08 -28.38 -10.07
CA TYR A 75 11.73 -28.50 -11.48
C TYR A 75 12.62 -29.50 -12.20
N ILE A 76 12.12 -29.97 -13.36
CA ILE A 76 12.88 -30.73 -14.33
C ILE A 76 12.97 -29.86 -15.60
N LEU A 77 14.19 -29.57 -16.02
CA LEU A 77 14.44 -28.96 -17.33
C LEU A 77 14.71 -30.06 -18.34
N VAL A 78 14.05 -29.99 -19.48
CA VAL A 78 14.30 -30.84 -20.65
C VAL A 78 14.82 -29.96 -21.77
N ALA A 79 15.93 -30.40 -22.41
CA ALA A 79 16.54 -29.71 -23.53
C ALA A 79 16.68 -30.68 -24.70
N HIS A 80 16.48 -30.15 -25.91
CA HIS A 80 16.69 -30.89 -27.18
C HIS A 80 17.27 -29.97 -28.25
N GLY A 81 18.28 -30.44 -28.95
CA GLY A 81 18.94 -29.74 -30.03
C GLY A 81 19.79 -30.70 -30.86
N ASP A 82 20.12 -30.28 -32.06
CA ASP A 82 20.88 -31.08 -33.04
C ASP A 82 22.41 -31.00 -32.81
N ASP A 83 22.86 -30.14 -31.88
CA ASP A 83 24.29 -29.88 -31.63
C ASP A 83 24.83 -30.70 -30.46
N GLU A 84 26.14 -31.08 -30.55
CA GLU A 84 26.88 -31.74 -29.45
C GLU A 84 26.89 -30.89 -28.16
N ASP A 85 26.69 -29.58 -28.28
CA ASP A 85 26.68 -28.61 -27.17
C ASP A 85 25.35 -28.58 -26.36
N THR A 86 24.29 -29.30 -26.80
CA THR A 86 22.96 -29.31 -26.15
C THR A 86 23.05 -29.64 -24.62
N TYR A 87 23.98 -30.52 -24.25
CA TYR A 87 24.20 -30.84 -22.84
C TYR A 87 24.72 -29.63 -22.05
N MET A 88 25.72 -28.91 -22.56
CA MET A 88 26.30 -27.75 -21.91
C MET A 88 25.30 -26.60 -21.80
N VAL A 89 24.57 -26.37 -22.88
CA VAL A 89 23.52 -25.35 -22.96
C VAL A 89 22.38 -25.68 -22.00
N GLY A 90 21.92 -26.95 -21.92
CA GLY A 90 20.90 -27.39 -20.98
C GLY A 90 21.36 -27.26 -19.54
N LYS A 91 22.63 -27.52 -19.24
CA LYS A 91 23.20 -27.33 -17.89
C LYS A 91 23.28 -25.85 -17.50
N LEU A 92 23.61 -24.96 -18.42
CA LEU A 92 23.59 -23.51 -18.20
C LEU A 92 22.15 -23.01 -17.98
N ALA A 93 21.19 -23.51 -18.76
CA ALA A 93 19.78 -23.18 -18.60
C ALA A 93 19.24 -23.64 -17.23
N ALA A 94 19.57 -24.86 -16.79
CA ALA A 94 19.21 -25.37 -15.46
C ALA A 94 19.79 -24.50 -14.33
N PHE A 95 21.07 -24.10 -14.45
CA PHE A 95 21.70 -23.17 -13.52
C PHE A 95 21.04 -21.81 -13.50
N GLN A 96 20.64 -21.28 -14.67
CA GLN A 96 19.91 -20.01 -14.74
C GLN A 96 18.55 -20.08 -14.06
N ILE A 97 17.78 -21.18 -14.25
CA ILE A 97 16.50 -21.38 -13.57
C ILE A 97 16.71 -21.52 -12.06
N GLN A 98 17.76 -22.20 -11.61
CA GLN A 98 18.11 -22.29 -10.20
C GLN A 98 18.40 -20.91 -9.59
N ASN A 99 19.14 -20.06 -10.28
CA ASN A 99 19.37 -18.67 -9.83
C ASN A 99 18.07 -17.87 -9.77
N LEU A 100 17.15 -18.09 -10.69
CA LEU A 100 15.82 -17.48 -10.64
C LEU A 100 15.04 -17.93 -9.41
N ILE A 101 15.06 -19.22 -9.04
CA ILE A 101 14.41 -19.72 -7.82
C ILE A 101 14.94 -18.97 -6.61
N VAL A 102 16.25 -18.88 -6.46
CA VAL A 102 16.90 -18.17 -5.32
C VAL A 102 16.48 -16.70 -5.29
N ALA A 103 16.51 -16.00 -6.42
CA ALA A 103 16.15 -14.60 -6.51
C ALA A 103 14.66 -14.36 -6.15
N TYR A 104 13.76 -15.24 -6.63
CA TYR A 104 12.33 -15.15 -6.31
C TYR A 104 12.05 -15.45 -4.84
N LYS A 105 12.74 -16.44 -4.26
CA LYS A 105 12.63 -16.78 -2.83
C LYS A 105 13.09 -15.60 -1.96
N GLU A 106 14.24 -15.00 -2.28
CA GLU A 106 14.73 -13.83 -1.57
C GLU A 106 13.77 -12.65 -1.65
N ARG A 107 13.22 -12.37 -2.84
CA ARG A 107 12.22 -11.32 -3.04
C ARG A 107 10.94 -11.59 -2.23
N PHE A 108 10.46 -12.84 -2.23
CA PHE A 108 9.28 -13.24 -1.46
C PHE A 108 9.53 -13.14 0.05
N ASP A 109 10.73 -13.54 0.51
CA ASP A 109 11.12 -13.42 1.92
C ASP A 109 11.21 -11.95 2.36
N LYS A 110 11.75 -11.06 1.52
CA LYS A 110 11.76 -9.61 1.77
C LYS A 110 10.35 -9.02 1.84
N ASP A 111 9.48 -9.35 0.90
CA ASP A 111 8.10 -8.85 0.89
C ASP A 111 7.32 -9.32 2.12
N ASN A 112 7.42 -10.62 2.46
CA ASN A 112 6.82 -11.18 3.67
C ASN A 112 7.38 -10.56 4.96
N PHE A 113 8.68 -10.32 5.01
CA PHE A 113 9.28 -9.66 6.15
C PHE A 113 8.73 -8.24 6.34
N ILE A 114 8.66 -7.44 5.27
CA ILE A 114 8.12 -6.08 5.31
C ILE A 114 6.63 -6.09 5.68
N LYS A 115 5.82 -6.98 5.13
CA LYS A 115 4.39 -7.11 5.51
C LYS A 115 4.20 -7.39 6.99
N ASN A 116 4.96 -8.36 7.52
CA ASN A 116 4.89 -8.69 8.95
C ASN A 116 5.41 -7.55 9.83
N LEU A 117 6.42 -6.81 9.38
CA LEU A 117 6.94 -5.62 10.06
C LEU A 117 5.89 -4.51 10.13
N LEU A 118 5.23 -4.19 9.00
CA LEU A 118 4.15 -3.20 8.93
C LEU A 118 3.00 -3.54 9.88
N LEU A 119 2.62 -4.82 9.92
CA LEU A 119 1.51 -5.32 10.74
C LEU A 119 1.87 -5.54 12.22
N ASP A 120 3.12 -5.25 12.61
CA ASP A 120 3.62 -5.41 14.01
C ASP A 120 3.59 -6.87 14.49
N ASN A 121 3.79 -7.83 13.57
CA ASN A 121 3.72 -9.27 13.83
C ASN A 121 5.08 -9.90 14.16
N LEU A 122 6.13 -9.08 14.37
CA LEU A 122 7.49 -9.56 14.61
C LEU A 122 8.00 -9.15 15.99
N LEU A 123 8.69 -10.06 16.66
CA LEU A 123 9.45 -9.72 17.86
C LEU A 123 10.69 -8.89 17.49
N LEU A 124 11.12 -8.02 18.39
CA LEU A 124 12.29 -7.15 18.16
C LEU A 124 13.55 -7.92 17.73
N VAL A 125 13.80 -9.06 18.35
CA VAL A 125 14.95 -9.93 18.00
C VAL A 125 14.83 -10.47 16.57
N ASP A 126 13.62 -10.83 16.15
CA ASP A 126 13.36 -11.35 14.80
C ASP A 126 13.52 -10.24 13.75
N ILE A 127 13.13 -9.00 14.07
CA ILE A 127 13.30 -7.85 13.17
C ILE A 127 14.78 -7.71 12.80
N TYR A 128 15.68 -7.65 13.78
CA TYR A 128 17.10 -7.44 13.51
C TYR A 128 17.76 -8.66 12.85
N ASN A 129 17.42 -9.88 13.29
CA ASN A 129 17.99 -11.10 12.71
C ASN A 129 17.59 -11.29 11.25
N ARG A 130 16.31 -11.09 10.93
CA ARG A 130 15.81 -11.20 9.54
C ARG A 130 16.30 -10.07 8.67
N ALA A 131 16.32 -8.82 9.16
CA ALA A 131 16.88 -7.68 8.43
C ALA A 131 18.33 -7.93 8.02
N LYS A 132 19.17 -8.44 8.94
CA LYS A 132 20.56 -8.80 8.66
C LYS A 132 20.67 -9.90 7.59
N LYS A 133 19.84 -10.95 7.67
CA LYS A 133 19.80 -12.05 6.69
C LYS A 133 19.38 -11.55 5.30
N LEU A 134 18.44 -10.60 5.26
CA LEU A 134 17.87 -10.06 4.02
C LEU A 134 18.63 -8.83 3.49
N HIS A 135 19.76 -8.47 4.12
CA HIS A 135 20.57 -7.30 3.77
C HIS A 135 19.77 -5.99 3.79
N ILE A 136 18.89 -5.82 4.80
CA ILE A 136 18.11 -4.61 5.04
C ILE A 136 18.79 -3.82 6.17
N GLU A 137 19.16 -2.58 5.91
CA GLU A 137 19.76 -1.69 6.90
C GLU A 137 18.74 -1.34 7.98
N ALA A 138 19.12 -1.47 9.27
CA ALA A 138 18.21 -1.26 10.39
C ALA A 138 18.13 0.21 10.82
N ASP A 139 19.25 0.93 10.78
CA ASP A 139 19.41 2.28 11.32
C ASP A 139 19.44 3.31 10.18
N VAL A 140 18.33 3.37 9.41
CA VAL A 140 18.15 4.27 8.27
C VAL A 140 16.78 4.95 8.39
N ARG A 141 16.72 6.21 7.97
CA ARG A 141 15.50 6.99 7.99
C ARG A 141 14.49 6.45 6.98
N ARG A 142 13.27 6.18 7.45
CA ARG A 142 12.18 5.70 6.60
C ARG A 142 10.86 6.38 6.91
N VAL A 143 9.99 6.40 5.92
CA VAL A 143 8.60 6.80 6.08
C VAL A 143 7.68 5.81 5.37
N VAL A 144 6.52 5.58 5.94
CA VAL A 144 5.50 4.75 5.28
C VAL A 144 4.45 5.64 4.66
N MET A 145 4.17 5.39 3.39
CA MET A 145 3.13 6.03 2.61
C MET A 145 2.09 4.98 2.21
N ILE A 146 0.82 5.32 2.28
CA ILE A 146 -0.30 4.46 1.89
C ILE A 146 -1.08 5.17 0.80
N LEU A 147 -1.22 4.50 -0.33
CA LEU A 147 -2.10 4.87 -1.41
C LEU A 147 -3.33 3.96 -1.38
N GLU A 148 -4.51 4.54 -1.28
CA GLU A 148 -5.76 3.80 -1.39
C GLU A 148 -6.29 3.85 -2.81
N MET A 149 -6.64 2.68 -3.33
CA MET A 149 -7.20 2.51 -4.67
C MET A 149 -8.73 2.53 -4.61
N PRO A 150 -9.42 3.26 -5.50
CA PRO A 150 -10.87 3.32 -5.52
C PRO A 150 -11.54 2.00 -5.92
N GLN A 151 -10.82 1.11 -6.56
CA GLN A 151 -11.25 -0.24 -6.98
C GLN A 151 -10.17 -1.26 -6.59
N GLU A 152 -10.50 -2.55 -6.68
CA GLU A 152 -9.53 -3.62 -6.48
C GLU A 152 -8.28 -3.39 -7.34
N LYS A 153 -7.12 -3.65 -6.74
CA LYS A 153 -5.83 -3.47 -7.39
C LYS A 153 -5.77 -4.15 -8.73
N ASP A 154 -5.54 -3.39 -9.76
CA ASP A 154 -5.00 -3.92 -10.98
C ASP A 154 -3.47 -4.13 -10.83
N HIS A 155 -2.94 -5.25 -11.32
CA HIS A 155 -1.50 -5.52 -11.38
C HIS A 155 -0.73 -4.37 -12.03
N SER A 156 -1.34 -3.67 -12.97
CA SER A 156 -0.74 -2.54 -13.68
C SER A 156 -0.45 -1.36 -12.75
N SER A 157 -1.32 -1.07 -11.77
CA SER A 157 -1.13 0.04 -10.82
C SER A 157 0.08 -0.18 -9.91
N MET A 158 0.25 -1.40 -9.40
CA MET A 158 1.41 -1.76 -8.59
C MET A 158 2.72 -1.65 -9.39
N GLU A 159 2.73 -2.09 -10.66
CA GLU A 159 3.90 -2.00 -11.54
C GLU A 159 4.21 -0.55 -11.91
N SER A 160 3.19 0.27 -12.15
CA SER A 160 3.35 1.71 -12.39
C SER A 160 3.99 2.40 -11.20
N VAL A 161 3.52 2.13 -9.98
CA VAL A 161 4.16 2.68 -8.76
C VAL A 161 5.61 2.18 -8.64
N LYS A 162 5.87 0.88 -8.84
CA LYS A 162 7.24 0.32 -8.79
C LYS A 162 8.18 0.97 -9.79
N SER A 163 7.70 1.32 -10.97
CA SER A 163 8.53 1.93 -12.01
C SER A 163 9.08 3.30 -11.63
N LEU A 164 8.37 4.05 -10.76
CA LEU A 164 8.82 5.36 -10.25
C LEU A 164 10.07 5.27 -9.36
N PHE A 165 10.28 4.13 -8.70
CA PHE A 165 11.38 3.96 -7.73
C PHE A 165 12.66 3.36 -8.32
N GLY A 166 12.64 2.96 -9.59
CA GLY A 166 13.80 2.40 -10.28
C GLY A 166 14.29 1.05 -9.73
N GLY A 167 15.05 0.30 -10.54
CA GLY A 167 15.47 -1.08 -10.21
C GLY A 167 16.56 -1.21 -9.13
N LYS A 168 17.14 -0.10 -8.64
CA LYS A 168 18.18 -0.07 -7.58
C LYS A 168 17.68 0.58 -6.29
N SER A 169 16.40 0.90 -6.22
CA SER A 169 15.81 1.53 -5.04
C SER A 169 15.87 0.59 -3.83
N LYS A 170 16.18 1.14 -2.67
CA LYS A 170 16.10 0.47 -1.36
C LYS A 170 14.68 0.52 -0.76
N ASP A 171 13.75 1.08 -1.51
CA ASP A 171 12.35 1.24 -1.13
C ASP A 171 11.59 -0.07 -1.26
N PHE A 172 10.59 -0.29 -0.40
CA PHE A 172 9.73 -1.46 -0.49
C PHE A 172 8.33 -1.02 -0.91
N ILE A 173 7.82 -1.65 -1.96
CA ILE A 173 6.47 -1.43 -2.45
C ILE A 173 5.71 -2.73 -2.32
N THR A 174 4.73 -2.75 -1.43
CA THR A 174 3.98 -3.94 -1.05
C THR A 174 2.50 -3.63 -0.87
N ALA A 175 1.74 -4.61 -0.42
CA ALA A 175 0.34 -4.47 -0.07
C ALA A 175 -0.02 -5.45 1.05
N VAL A 176 -0.80 -4.98 2.00
CA VAL A 176 -1.35 -5.81 3.09
C VAL A 176 -2.82 -6.14 2.88
N ASP A 177 -3.50 -5.44 1.99
CA ASP A 177 -4.89 -5.66 1.59
C ASP A 177 -5.07 -5.44 0.07
N GLU A 178 -6.28 -5.66 -0.44
CA GLU A 178 -6.60 -5.58 -1.87
C GLU A 178 -6.78 -4.13 -2.36
N LYS A 179 -6.95 -3.17 -1.46
CA LYS A 179 -7.29 -1.77 -1.79
C LYS A 179 -6.16 -0.79 -1.59
N SER A 180 -5.03 -1.21 -1.00
CA SER A 180 -3.94 -0.29 -0.68
C SER A 180 -2.61 -0.72 -1.31
N ILE A 181 -1.85 0.25 -1.81
CA ILE A 181 -0.44 0.12 -2.13
C ILE A 181 0.36 0.83 -1.04
N ILE A 182 1.34 0.15 -0.47
CA ILE A 182 2.16 0.67 0.61
C ILE A 182 3.58 0.85 0.09
N VAL A 183 4.11 2.05 0.28
CA VAL A 183 5.50 2.39 -0.01
C VAL A 183 6.22 2.62 1.31
N VAL A 184 7.26 1.83 1.57
CA VAL A 184 8.22 2.09 2.65
C VAL A 184 9.42 2.75 2.00
N LYS A 185 9.47 4.08 2.05
CA LYS A 185 10.50 4.89 1.42
C LYS A 185 11.69 5.03 2.37
N GLU A 186 12.89 4.69 1.89
CA GLU A 186 14.15 5.03 2.55
C GLU A 186 14.55 6.45 2.14
N LEU A 187 14.84 7.32 3.11
CA LEU A 187 15.16 8.72 2.88
C LEU A 187 16.66 8.90 2.68
N GLU A 188 17.02 9.67 1.67
CA GLU A 188 18.38 10.16 1.46
C GLU A 188 18.72 11.33 2.41
N ASP A 189 20.01 11.68 2.49
CA ASP A 189 20.44 12.82 3.29
C ASP A 189 19.83 14.11 2.74
N GLY A 190 19.12 14.82 3.62
CA GLY A 190 18.44 16.08 3.27
C GLY A 190 16.97 15.93 2.91
N GLU A 191 16.49 14.74 2.55
CA GLU A 191 15.05 14.51 2.32
C GLU A 191 14.25 14.65 3.63
N ASN A 192 13.09 15.30 3.56
CA ASN A 192 12.17 15.51 4.66
C ASN A 192 10.72 15.50 4.14
N TYR A 193 9.78 16.01 4.92
CA TYR A 193 8.35 16.02 4.60
C TYR A 193 7.96 16.72 3.28
N PRO A 194 8.60 17.83 2.85
CA PRO A 194 8.28 18.45 1.56
C PRO A 194 8.53 17.53 0.37
N GLU A 195 9.64 16.78 0.38
CA GLU A 195 9.96 15.81 -0.67
C GLU A 195 8.97 14.64 -0.67
N MET A 196 8.50 14.24 0.52
CA MET A 196 7.48 13.18 0.63
C MET A 196 6.12 13.64 0.10
N ASP A 197 5.74 14.88 0.34
CA ASP A 197 4.53 15.47 -0.21
C ASP A 197 4.59 15.53 -1.74
N GLN A 198 5.72 15.98 -2.29
CA GLN A 198 5.95 16.00 -3.74
C GLN A 198 5.93 14.60 -4.36
N LEU A 199 6.56 13.61 -3.71
CA LEU A 199 6.55 12.23 -4.17
C LEU A 199 5.12 11.66 -4.18
N ALA A 200 4.32 11.96 -3.14
CA ALA A 200 2.94 11.52 -3.05
C ALA A 200 2.10 12.06 -4.22
N HIS A 201 2.21 13.35 -4.53
CA HIS A 201 1.53 13.93 -5.71
C HIS A 201 2.03 13.31 -7.02
N THR A 202 3.33 13.06 -7.16
CA THR A 202 3.88 12.39 -8.35
C THR A 202 3.29 10.99 -8.55
N ILE A 203 3.09 10.23 -7.48
CA ILE A 203 2.46 8.90 -7.53
C ILE A 203 0.99 9.03 -7.98
N LEU A 204 0.23 9.97 -7.40
CA LEU A 204 -1.17 10.20 -7.77
C LEU A 204 -1.31 10.61 -9.25
N ASP A 205 -0.48 11.52 -9.70
CA ASP A 205 -0.47 12.00 -11.11
C ASP A 205 -0.15 10.86 -12.07
N THR A 206 0.84 10.02 -11.73
CA THR A 206 1.23 8.86 -12.57
C THR A 206 0.09 7.86 -12.72
N LEU A 207 -0.74 7.72 -11.70
CA LEU A 207 -1.90 6.83 -11.73
C LEU A 207 -3.19 7.50 -12.24
N GLY A 208 -3.12 8.79 -12.59
CA GLY A 208 -4.29 9.55 -13.05
C GLY A 208 -5.34 9.76 -11.95
N MET A 209 -4.94 9.75 -10.68
CA MET A 209 -5.81 9.88 -9.51
C MET A 209 -5.79 11.28 -8.90
N GLY A 210 -5.00 12.20 -9.44
CA GLY A 210 -4.94 13.59 -8.98
C GLY A 210 -6.16 14.41 -9.45
N ASN A 211 -6.47 15.48 -8.69
CA ASN A 211 -7.49 16.49 -8.98
C ASN A 211 -8.96 16.03 -8.91
N ASP A 212 -9.28 14.92 -8.25
CA ASP A 212 -10.66 14.51 -7.97
C ASP A 212 -11.20 15.04 -6.62
N GLY A 213 -10.36 15.70 -5.85
CA GLY A 213 -10.71 16.30 -4.56
C GLY A 213 -11.00 15.28 -3.45
N LYS A 214 -10.48 14.05 -3.58
CA LYS A 214 -10.62 13.01 -2.56
C LYS A 214 -9.27 12.64 -1.99
N THR A 215 -9.25 12.29 -0.71
CA THR A 215 -8.02 11.82 -0.06
C THR A 215 -7.74 10.38 -0.49
N HIS A 216 -6.67 10.21 -1.24
CA HIS A 216 -6.22 8.92 -1.73
C HIS A 216 -4.89 8.48 -1.16
N MET A 217 -4.08 9.42 -0.67
CA MET A 217 -2.75 9.11 -0.17
C MET A 217 -2.46 9.76 1.18
N ALA A 218 -1.79 9.03 2.04
CA ALA A 218 -1.35 9.54 3.33
C ALA A 218 0.02 8.96 3.70
N TYR A 219 0.76 9.69 4.56
CA TYR A 219 2.02 9.21 5.08
C TYR A 219 2.18 9.50 6.58
N GLY A 220 2.93 8.59 7.24
CA GLY A 220 3.23 8.66 8.67
C GLY A 220 4.38 9.60 8.99
N THR A 221 4.90 9.52 10.20
CA THR A 221 6.13 10.22 10.59
C THR A 221 7.37 9.51 10.06
N ILE A 222 8.41 10.30 9.78
CA ILE A 222 9.73 9.78 9.47
C ILE A 222 10.29 9.11 10.74
N VAL A 223 10.74 7.88 10.60
CA VAL A 223 11.32 7.06 11.67
C VAL A 223 12.79 6.79 11.37
N ASN A 224 13.61 6.57 12.41
CA ASN A 224 15.06 6.41 12.27
C ASN A 224 15.52 4.96 12.32
N GLU A 225 14.67 4.06 12.80
CA GLU A 225 14.97 2.65 12.98
C GLU A 225 13.91 1.77 12.33
N LEU A 226 14.34 0.63 11.80
CA LEU A 226 13.48 -0.34 11.14
C LEU A 226 12.32 -0.83 12.04
N LYS A 227 12.59 -1.02 13.35
CA LYS A 227 11.55 -1.44 14.31
C LYS A 227 10.38 -0.46 14.44
N GLU A 228 10.57 0.81 14.07
CA GLU A 228 9.56 1.85 14.16
C GLU A 228 8.71 1.98 12.89
N VAL A 229 8.99 1.21 11.84
CA VAL A 229 8.25 1.25 10.57
C VAL A 229 6.78 0.92 10.78
N SER A 230 6.44 -0.01 11.69
CA SER A 230 5.05 -0.31 12.08
C SER A 230 4.31 0.90 12.66
N ARG A 231 5.02 1.76 13.42
CA ARG A 231 4.47 3.02 13.93
C ARG A 231 4.12 3.96 12.77
N SER A 232 5.07 4.20 11.86
CA SER A 232 4.83 5.06 10.68
C SER A 232 3.68 4.54 9.82
N TYR A 233 3.52 3.23 9.69
CA TYR A 233 2.38 2.61 9.00
C TYR A 233 1.04 2.88 9.71
N LYS A 234 0.96 2.67 11.02
CA LYS A 234 -0.25 2.94 11.82
C LYS A 234 -0.65 4.41 11.74
N GLU A 235 0.34 5.30 11.75
CA GLU A 235 0.16 6.75 11.60
C GLU A 235 -0.34 7.12 10.20
N ALA A 236 0.25 6.53 9.14
CA ALA A 236 -0.20 6.73 7.76
C ALA A 236 -1.64 6.25 7.56
N ARG A 237 -2.00 5.08 8.12
CA ARG A 237 -3.37 4.55 8.07
C ARG A 237 -4.36 5.50 8.75
N MET A 238 -4.03 5.96 9.96
CA MET A 238 -4.84 6.95 10.67
C MET A 238 -4.97 8.25 9.87
N ALA A 239 -3.87 8.70 9.23
CA ALA A 239 -3.89 9.91 8.42
C ALA A 239 -4.83 9.79 7.21
N LEU A 240 -4.88 8.62 6.58
CA LEU A 240 -5.79 8.33 5.48
C LEU A 240 -7.26 8.42 5.93
N ASP A 241 -7.62 7.76 7.04
CA ASP A 241 -8.99 7.75 7.56
C ASP A 241 -9.42 9.14 8.05
N VAL A 242 -8.58 9.81 8.85
CA VAL A 242 -8.82 11.17 9.34
C VAL A 242 -8.90 12.18 8.20
N GLY A 243 -8.09 11.96 7.13
CA GLY A 243 -8.13 12.73 5.90
C GLY A 243 -9.51 12.70 5.26
N LYS A 244 -10.06 11.53 5.05
CA LYS A 244 -11.41 11.34 4.47
C LYS A 244 -12.52 11.99 5.32
N ILE A 245 -12.39 11.95 6.64
CA ILE A 245 -13.41 12.49 7.56
C ILE A 245 -13.39 14.02 7.58
N PHE A 246 -12.19 14.62 7.68
CA PHE A 246 -12.06 16.04 8.02
C PHE A 246 -11.43 16.91 6.92
N PHE A 247 -10.71 16.29 5.97
CA PHE A 247 -9.91 16.98 4.96
C PHE A 247 -10.18 16.43 3.55
N GLY A 248 -11.44 16.10 3.26
CA GLY A 248 -11.85 15.43 2.01
C GLY A 248 -11.54 16.21 0.73
N ASP A 249 -11.17 17.49 0.83
CA ASP A 249 -10.68 18.34 -0.26
C ASP A 249 -9.17 18.20 -0.52
N LYS A 250 -8.45 17.41 0.28
CA LYS A 250 -7.02 17.17 0.12
C LYS A 250 -6.76 15.76 -0.39
N GLU A 251 -5.94 15.64 -1.40
CA GLU A 251 -5.55 14.37 -2.02
C GLU A 251 -4.46 13.65 -1.22
N VAL A 252 -3.57 14.42 -0.60
CA VAL A 252 -2.45 13.92 0.22
C VAL A 252 -2.55 14.45 1.63
N ILE A 253 -2.41 13.58 2.61
CA ILE A 253 -2.45 13.92 4.04
C ILE A 253 -1.22 13.40 4.78
N ALA A 254 -0.49 14.32 5.41
CA ALA A 254 0.56 13.97 6.37
C ALA A 254 -0.04 13.72 7.77
N TYR A 255 0.42 12.70 8.48
CA TYR A 255 0.01 12.46 9.88
C TYR A 255 0.26 13.67 10.79
N SER A 256 1.38 14.37 10.57
CA SER A 256 1.73 15.58 11.33
C SER A 256 0.74 16.74 11.15
N SER A 257 -0.05 16.75 10.07
CA SER A 257 -1.01 17.81 9.74
C SER A 257 -2.41 17.59 10.31
N LEU A 258 -2.69 16.44 10.95
CA LEU A 258 -4.02 16.05 11.41
C LEU A 258 -4.57 16.92 12.55
N GLY A 259 -3.70 17.55 13.33
CA GLY A 259 -4.11 18.38 14.47
C GLY A 259 -5.05 17.64 15.42
N ILE A 260 -6.17 18.30 15.78
CA ILE A 260 -7.18 17.75 16.69
C ILE A 260 -7.93 16.55 16.09
N GLY A 261 -7.96 16.39 14.76
CA GLY A 261 -8.65 15.29 14.10
C GLY A 261 -8.17 13.92 14.58
N ARG A 262 -6.86 13.75 14.81
CA ARG A 262 -6.30 12.50 15.35
C ARG A 262 -6.75 12.15 16.75
N LEU A 263 -7.06 13.16 17.60
CA LEU A 263 -7.57 12.94 18.95
C LEU A 263 -9.03 12.48 18.88
N ILE A 264 -9.83 13.16 18.05
CA ILE A 264 -11.25 12.82 17.87
C ILE A 264 -11.40 11.40 17.31
N TYR A 265 -10.59 11.02 16.33
CA TYR A 265 -10.60 9.67 15.73
C TYR A 265 -10.34 8.55 16.74
N GLN A 266 -9.65 8.83 17.86
CA GLN A 266 -9.37 7.87 18.92
C GLN A 266 -10.43 7.84 20.04
N LEU A 267 -11.46 8.70 19.97
CA LEU A 267 -12.50 8.73 21.01
C LEU A 267 -13.43 7.51 20.88
N PRO A 268 -13.76 6.85 21.99
CA PRO A 268 -14.78 5.80 21.99
C PRO A 268 -16.15 6.36 21.57
N ILE A 269 -16.86 5.66 20.70
CA ILE A 269 -18.19 6.08 20.22
C ILE A 269 -19.18 6.37 21.34
N PRO A 270 -19.25 5.59 22.46
CA PRO A 270 -20.12 5.95 23.59
C PRO A 270 -19.83 7.32 24.19
N LEU A 271 -18.53 7.70 24.28
CA LEU A 271 -18.14 9.02 24.78
C LEU A 271 -18.56 10.12 23.79
N CYS A 272 -18.42 9.89 22.50
CA CYS A 272 -18.89 10.80 21.46
C CYS A 272 -20.41 11.05 21.57
N LYS A 273 -21.20 9.97 21.69
CA LYS A 273 -22.66 10.07 21.85
C LYS A 273 -23.07 10.85 23.09
N MET A 274 -22.38 10.63 24.22
CA MET A 274 -22.62 11.36 25.46
C MET A 274 -22.34 12.85 25.26
N PHE A 275 -21.18 13.21 24.73
CA PHE A 275 -20.78 14.59 24.50
C PHE A 275 -21.75 15.33 23.55
N ILE A 276 -22.17 14.70 22.47
CA ILE A 276 -23.12 15.31 21.52
C ILE A 276 -24.48 15.53 22.18
N LYS A 277 -24.95 14.60 23.02
CA LYS A 277 -26.19 14.76 23.77
C LYS A 277 -26.14 15.93 24.78
N GLU A 278 -25.00 16.14 25.42
CA GLU A 278 -24.78 17.28 26.32
C GLU A 278 -24.81 18.62 25.57
N ILE A 279 -24.16 18.73 24.45
CA ILE A 279 -24.07 19.96 23.66
C ILE A 279 -25.37 20.31 22.94
N PHE A 280 -26.04 19.34 22.34
CA PHE A 280 -27.23 19.59 21.50
C PHE A 280 -28.57 19.22 22.17
N GLY A 281 -28.57 18.76 23.43
CA GLY A 281 -29.79 18.45 24.16
C GLY A 281 -30.68 17.38 23.51
N GLY A 282 -30.05 16.44 22.75
CA GLY A 282 -30.75 15.37 22.03
C GLY A 282 -31.20 15.74 20.62
N LYS A 283 -30.89 16.95 20.14
CA LYS A 283 -30.96 17.32 18.73
C LYS A 283 -29.68 16.90 18.03
N SER A 284 -29.76 16.65 16.73
CA SER A 284 -28.57 16.42 15.90
C SER A 284 -28.13 17.72 15.23
N PRO A 285 -26.84 17.96 15.00
CA PRO A 285 -26.41 18.99 14.03
C PRO A 285 -27.02 18.84 12.65
N ASP A 286 -27.49 17.64 12.31
CA ASP A 286 -28.20 17.36 11.03
C ASP A 286 -29.60 17.96 10.99
N ASP A 287 -30.14 18.33 12.13
CA ASP A 287 -31.42 19.03 12.23
C ASP A 287 -31.30 20.53 11.85
N PHE A 288 -30.06 21.01 11.66
CA PHE A 288 -29.83 22.38 11.17
C PHE A 288 -30.12 22.43 9.67
N ASP A 289 -30.81 23.50 9.26
CA ASP A 289 -31.01 23.79 7.85
C ASP A 289 -29.66 24.07 7.14
N GLU A 290 -29.63 23.83 5.84
CA GLU A 290 -28.43 24.00 5.01
C GLU A 290 -27.85 25.42 5.13
N GLU A 291 -28.70 26.41 5.25
CA GLU A 291 -28.33 27.82 5.42
C GLU A 291 -27.55 28.05 6.71
N THR A 292 -27.96 27.40 7.80
CA THR A 292 -27.27 27.43 9.09
C THR A 292 -25.93 26.75 9.02
N LEU A 293 -25.83 25.57 8.39
CA LEU A 293 -24.57 24.85 8.23
C LEU A 293 -23.56 25.63 7.40
N VAL A 294 -23.99 26.23 6.29
CA VAL A 294 -23.13 27.10 5.45
C VAL A 294 -22.68 28.33 6.24
N THR A 295 -23.55 28.92 7.07
CA THR A 295 -23.22 30.07 7.92
C THR A 295 -22.14 29.68 8.95
N ILE A 296 -22.28 28.54 9.60
CA ILE A 296 -21.31 28.03 10.59
C ILE A 296 -19.97 27.77 9.95
N ASP A 297 -19.91 27.02 8.83
CA ASP A 297 -18.68 26.72 8.12
C ASP A 297 -17.95 27.99 7.71
N LYS A 298 -18.66 28.94 7.09
CA LYS A 298 -18.08 30.20 6.66
C LYS A 298 -17.60 31.03 7.85
N PHE A 299 -18.36 31.07 8.95
CA PHE A 299 -17.97 31.80 10.15
C PHE A 299 -16.67 31.28 10.77
N PHE A 300 -16.46 29.98 10.80
CA PHE A 300 -15.20 29.38 11.22
C PHE A 300 -14.06 29.65 10.24
N ARG A 301 -14.29 29.58 8.93
CA ARG A 301 -13.27 29.88 7.91
C ARG A 301 -12.81 31.34 7.97
N GLU A 302 -13.71 32.27 8.24
CA GLU A 302 -13.40 33.69 8.39
C GLU A 302 -12.98 34.05 9.83
N GLN A 303 -12.48 33.08 10.60
CA GLN A 303 -11.88 33.29 11.93
C GLN A 303 -12.80 34.01 12.92
N LEU A 304 -14.09 33.69 12.90
CA LEU A 304 -15.14 34.26 13.74
C LEU A 304 -15.38 35.75 13.49
N ASN A 305 -15.00 36.28 12.33
CA ASN A 305 -15.18 37.67 11.97
C ASN A 305 -16.57 37.91 11.33
N VAL A 306 -17.47 38.52 12.11
CA VAL A 306 -18.85 38.80 11.68
C VAL A 306 -18.89 39.63 10.38
N SER A 307 -18.05 40.65 10.25
CA SER A 307 -18.10 41.56 9.10
C SER A 307 -17.61 40.88 7.82
N GLU A 308 -16.51 40.12 7.92
CA GLU A 308 -15.98 39.34 6.80
C GLU A 308 -16.90 38.21 6.39
N THR A 309 -17.42 37.45 7.35
CA THR A 309 -18.39 36.37 7.08
C THR A 309 -19.64 36.88 6.36
N SER A 310 -20.20 38.02 6.82
CA SER A 310 -21.41 38.57 6.16
C SER A 310 -21.11 39.00 4.71
N ARG A 311 -19.93 39.57 4.44
CA ARG A 311 -19.47 39.90 3.10
C ARG A 311 -19.35 38.69 2.19
N GLN A 312 -18.73 37.64 2.70
CA GLN A 312 -18.50 36.40 1.98
C GLN A 312 -19.79 35.58 1.72
N LEU A 313 -20.79 35.72 2.58
CA LEU A 313 -22.10 35.14 2.41
C LEU A 313 -23.07 36.01 1.60
N TYR A 314 -22.63 37.21 1.19
CA TYR A 314 -23.47 38.20 0.49
C TYR A 314 -24.77 38.56 1.25
N ILE A 315 -24.70 38.62 2.61
CA ILE A 315 -25.83 38.99 3.44
C ILE A 315 -25.51 40.24 4.29
N HIS A 316 -26.58 40.92 4.77
CA HIS A 316 -26.39 42.01 5.68
C HIS A 316 -25.85 41.51 7.05
N ARG A 317 -24.97 42.29 7.69
CA ARG A 317 -24.40 41.97 8.99
C ARG A 317 -25.48 41.60 10.04
N ASN A 318 -26.59 42.30 10.09
CA ASN A 318 -27.67 42.04 11.04
C ASN A 318 -28.33 40.67 10.79
N THR A 319 -28.40 40.21 9.52
CA THR A 319 -28.90 38.88 9.17
C THR A 319 -27.97 37.79 9.72
N LEU A 320 -26.67 37.98 9.60
CA LEU A 320 -25.70 37.05 10.17
C LEU A 320 -25.83 37.00 11.71
N VAL A 321 -25.89 38.16 12.37
CA VAL A 321 -26.07 38.24 13.82
C VAL A 321 -27.35 37.50 14.24
N TYR A 322 -28.47 37.73 13.56
CA TYR A 322 -29.70 37.01 13.82
C TYR A 322 -29.57 35.47 13.71
N ARG A 323 -28.85 34.98 12.69
CA ARG A 323 -28.58 33.54 12.54
C ARG A 323 -27.74 33.00 13.70
N LEU A 324 -26.69 33.73 14.11
CA LEU A 324 -25.86 33.35 15.26
C LEU A 324 -26.66 33.36 16.57
N ASP A 325 -27.55 34.37 16.79
CA ASP A 325 -28.45 34.40 17.95
C ASP A 325 -29.46 33.26 17.96
N LYS A 326 -29.97 32.87 16.77
CA LYS A 326 -30.86 31.71 16.63
C LYS A 326 -30.13 30.42 17.01
N LEU A 327 -28.87 30.28 16.58
CA LEU A 327 -28.03 29.15 16.89
C LEU A 327 -27.72 29.07 18.39
N GLN A 328 -27.36 30.21 19.01
CA GLN A 328 -27.16 30.30 20.47
C GLN A 328 -28.41 29.89 21.26
N LYS A 329 -29.58 30.33 20.84
CA LYS A 329 -30.85 29.95 21.51
C LYS A 329 -31.14 28.44 21.39
N SER A 330 -30.72 27.80 20.31
CA SER A 330 -30.96 26.37 20.10
C SER A 330 -29.93 25.45 20.76
N THR A 331 -28.70 25.90 20.96
CA THR A 331 -27.60 25.09 21.49
C THR A 331 -27.05 25.55 22.83
N GLY A 332 -27.36 26.78 23.24
CA GLY A 332 -26.75 27.41 24.44
C GLY A 332 -25.36 28.00 24.20
N LEU A 333 -24.75 27.77 23.01
CA LEU A 333 -23.37 28.19 22.68
C LEU A 333 -23.40 29.45 21.78
N ASP A 334 -22.69 30.48 22.21
CA ASP A 334 -22.49 31.69 21.40
C ASP A 334 -21.18 31.60 20.57
N LEU A 335 -21.25 31.33 19.30
CA LEU A 335 -20.08 31.20 18.43
C LEU A 335 -19.20 32.45 18.35
N ARG A 336 -19.64 33.59 18.88
CA ARG A 336 -18.82 34.82 19.01
C ARG A 336 -17.91 34.77 20.24
N VAL A 337 -18.18 33.88 21.16
CA VAL A 337 -17.35 33.57 22.34
C VAL A 337 -16.40 32.45 21.97
N PHE A 338 -15.10 32.69 22.14
CA PHE A 338 -14.05 31.76 21.66
C PHE A 338 -14.19 30.34 22.24
N GLU A 339 -14.44 30.22 23.53
CA GLU A 339 -14.62 28.91 24.24
C GLU A 339 -15.82 28.13 23.70
N ASP A 340 -16.95 28.83 23.50
CA ASP A 340 -18.16 28.24 22.93
C ASP A 340 -17.94 27.82 21.47
N ALA A 341 -17.24 28.63 20.70
CA ALA A 341 -16.91 28.37 19.32
C ALA A 341 -16.02 27.10 19.17
N ILE A 342 -14.99 26.94 20.05
CA ILE A 342 -14.16 25.73 20.10
C ILE A 342 -15.01 24.52 20.43
N THR A 343 -15.83 24.61 21.48
CA THR A 343 -16.72 23.52 21.90
C THR A 343 -17.63 23.07 20.77
N PHE A 344 -18.25 24.04 20.09
CA PHE A 344 -19.13 23.78 18.96
C PHE A 344 -18.39 23.15 17.78
N LYS A 345 -17.19 23.65 17.45
CA LYS A 345 -16.35 23.09 16.38
C LYS A 345 -15.96 21.65 16.66
N ILE A 346 -15.55 21.32 17.88
CA ILE A 346 -15.25 19.96 18.30
C ILE A 346 -16.51 19.08 18.17
N ALA A 347 -17.67 19.57 18.60
CA ALA A 347 -18.91 18.81 18.49
C ALA A 347 -19.27 18.48 17.02
N LEU A 348 -19.11 19.42 16.10
CA LEU A 348 -19.29 19.14 14.66
C LEU A 348 -18.29 18.09 14.13
N MET A 349 -17.03 18.16 14.56
CA MET A 349 -16.04 17.15 14.17
C MET A 349 -16.39 15.77 14.72
N VAL A 350 -16.84 15.69 15.98
CA VAL A 350 -17.31 14.43 16.59
C VAL A 350 -18.50 13.84 15.83
N VAL A 351 -19.44 14.65 15.39
CA VAL A 351 -20.58 14.20 14.58
C VAL A 351 -20.11 13.64 13.22
N ARG A 352 -19.20 14.32 12.54
CA ARG A 352 -18.63 13.82 11.27
C ARG A 352 -17.92 12.48 11.47
N TYR A 353 -17.16 12.34 12.55
CA TYR A 353 -16.51 11.09 12.91
C TYR A 353 -17.49 9.96 13.17
N MET A 354 -18.54 10.20 13.96
CA MET A 354 -19.57 9.21 14.25
C MET A 354 -20.28 8.72 12.99
N LYS A 355 -20.64 9.64 12.09
CA LYS A 355 -21.22 9.30 10.78
C LYS A 355 -20.31 8.42 9.94
N TYR A 356 -19.04 8.76 9.87
CA TYR A 356 -18.07 7.95 9.15
C TYR A 356 -17.97 6.53 9.72
N MET A 357 -17.94 6.39 11.04
CA MET A 357 -17.91 5.09 11.70
C MET A 357 -19.16 4.26 11.41
N GLU A 358 -20.34 4.89 11.35
CA GLU A 358 -21.59 4.21 10.94
C GLU A 358 -21.53 3.69 9.50
N THR A 359 -20.81 4.36 8.59
CA THR A 359 -20.65 3.86 7.21
C THR A 359 -19.70 2.67 7.09
N LEU A 360 -18.87 2.41 8.09
CA LEU A 360 -17.94 1.26 8.12
C LEU A 360 -18.57 0.00 8.75
N GLU A 361 -19.66 0.13 9.49
CA GLU A 361 -20.36 -0.99 10.13
C GLU A 361 -21.35 -1.71 9.18
N TYR A 362 -21.56 -1.17 7.97
CA TYR A 362 -22.40 -1.74 6.90
C TYR A 362 -21.51 -2.19 5.72
#